data_b07a2189f527cf618c11f194a7375415
#
_entry.id   b07a2189f527cf618c11f194a7375415
#
_cell.length_a   1.000
_cell.length_b   1.000
_cell.length_c   1.000
_cell.angle_alpha   90.00
_cell.angle_beta   90.00
_cell.angle_gamma   90.00
#
_symmetry.space_group_name_H-M   'P 1'
#
loop_
_entity.id
_entity.type
_entity.pdbx_description
1 polymer ?
#
loop_
_entity_poly.entity_id
_entity_poly.type
_entity_poly.pdbx_seq_one_letter_code
_entity_poly.pdbx_strand_id
1 'polypeptide(L)'
;GTYLGPLRLLALEVYEKMHDCGVPSTMLTGQECIADDDSRITASTIEMADFSEEYDIAVIDEAQLTADPDRGHCWTKAILGLKAHEIHVCMSPAAESAVTHLIHLCGDSLAICRYQRKTALICEDTPFSFPESVLPGDALVVFSKKSVLDVAGRLEEEGIKASVIYG
;
A
#
# COMPACT_ATOMS: atom_id res chain seq x y z
N GLY A 1 -0.54 -18.01 -0.69
CA GLY A 1 0.01 -16.81 -0.05
C GLY A 1 -0.97 -15.65 -0.01
N THR A 2 -0.66 -14.60 0.76
CA THR A 2 -1.51 -13.41 0.82
C THR A 2 -0.66 -12.13 0.82
N TYR A 3 -1.16 -11.09 0.15
CA TYR A 3 -0.66 -9.72 0.21
C TYR A 3 -1.73 -8.83 0.84
N LEU A 4 -1.35 -8.05 1.84
CA LEU A 4 -2.22 -7.13 2.57
C LEU A 4 -1.67 -5.71 2.44
N GLY A 5 -2.39 -4.85 1.72
CA GLY A 5 -1.98 -3.46 1.48
C GLY A 5 -2.96 -2.42 2.03
N PRO A 6 -2.55 -1.15 2.10
CA PRO A 6 -3.38 -0.07 2.63
C PRO A 6 -4.49 0.38 1.68
N LEU A 7 -4.31 0.17 0.38
CA LEU A 7 -5.15 0.75 -0.66
C LEU A 7 -5.58 -0.29 -1.68
N ARG A 8 -6.81 -0.14 -2.19
CA ARG A 8 -7.36 -0.98 -3.26
C ARG A 8 -6.48 -0.99 -4.52
N LEU A 9 -5.91 0.16 -4.88
CA LEU A 9 -5.04 0.26 -6.06
C LEU A 9 -3.77 -0.57 -5.92
N LEU A 10 -3.20 -0.68 -4.72
CA LEU A 10 -2.04 -1.54 -4.49
C LEU A 10 -2.41 -3.03 -4.54
N ALA A 11 -3.58 -3.39 -4.02
CA ALA A 11 -4.10 -4.76 -4.16
C ALA A 11 -4.32 -5.11 -5.64
N LEU A 12 -4.89 -4.20 -6.44
CA LEU A 12 -5.06 -4.36 -7.87
C LEU A 12 -3.72 -4.49 -8.60
N GLU A 13 -2.73 -3.64 -8.29
CA GLU A 13 -1.40 -3.71 -8.90
C GLU A 13 -0.74 -5.07 -8.65
N VAL A 14 -0.83 -5.58 -7.42
CA VAL A 14 -0.28 -6.91 -7.09
C VAL A 14 -1.04 -8.00 -7.82
N TYR A 15 -2.37 -7.94 -7.86
CA TYR A 15 -3.21 -8.88 -8.60
C TYR A 15 -2.84 -8.93 -10.08
N GLU A 16 -2.78 -7.77 -10.77
CA GLU A 16 -2.41 -7.66 -12.18
C GLU A 16 -1.00 -8.21 -12.43
N LYS A 17 -0.05 -7.89 -11.57
CA LYS A 17 1.33 -8.36 -11.66
C LYS A 17 1.45 -9.88 -11.53
N MET A 18 0.67 -10.50 -10.64
CA MET A 18 0.61 -11.96 -10.52
C MET A 18 -0.02 -12.58 -11.76
N HIS A 19 -1.11 -11.99 -12.25
CA HIS A 19 -1.78 -12.43 -13.47
C HIS A 19 -0.86 -12.37 -14.69
N ASP A 20 -0.10 -11.27 -14.86
CA ASP A 20 0.89 -11.11 -15.93
C ASP A 20 2.03 -12.14 -15.86
N CYS A 21 2.34 -12.60 -14.66
CA CYS A 21 3.29 -13.70 -14.43
C CYS A 21 2.66 -15.11 -14.63
N GLY A 22 1.39 -15.19 -14.99
CA GLY A 22 0.68 -16.46 -15.16
C GLY A 22 0.35 -17.17 -13.83
N VAL A 23 0.32 -16.43 -12.72
CA VAL A 23 -0.01 -16.99 -11.40
C VAL A 23 -1.49 -16.70 -11.10
N PRO A 24 -2.34 -17.75 -10.96
CA PRO A 24 -3.73 -17.59 -10.56
C PRO A 24 -3.83 -16.84 -9.23
N SER A 25 -4.59 -15.77 -9.23
CA SER A 25 -4.69 -14.87 -8.07
C SER A 25 -6.10 -14.31 -7.90
N THR A 26 -6.46 -14.00 -6.67
CA THR A 26 -7.73 -13.35 -6.30
C THR A 26 -7.43 -11.94 -5.81
N MET A 27 -8.24 -10.97 -6.22
CA MET A 27 -8.25 -9.64 -5.60
C MET A 27 -9.48 -9.53 -4.68
N LEU A 28 -9.26 -9.09 -3.45
CA LEU A 28 -10.31 -8.91 -2.46
C LEU A 28 -10.20 -7.54 -1.78
N THR A 29 -11.22 -6.72 -1.97
CA THR A 29 -11.32 -5.40 -1.34
C THR A 29 -12.71 -5.21 -0.75
N GLY A 30 -12.92 -4.19 0.07
CA GLY A 30 -14.24 -3.89 0.62
C GLY A 30 -15.30 -3.50 -0.42
N GLN A 31 -14.92 -3.30 -1.68
CA GLN A 31 -15.85 -2.89 -2.75
C GLN A 31 -15.93 -3.90 -3.90
N GLU A 32 -14.91 -4.75 -4.06
CA GLU A 32 -14.80 -5.60 -5.23
C GLU A 32 -14.06 -6.90 -4.88
N CYS A 33 -14.52 -8.00 -5.47
CA CYS A 33 -13.86 -9.29 -5.43
C CYS A 33 -13.72 -9.81 -6.87
N ILE A 34 -12.47 -10.04 -7.30
CA ILE A 34 -12.17 -10.74 -8.54
C ILE A 34 -11.57 -12.07 -8.13
N ALA A 35 -12.40 -13.10 -8.16
CA ALA A 35 -12.03 -14.44 -7.71
C ALA A 35 -11.52 -15.29 -8.88
N ASP A 36 -10.52 -16.11 -8.60
CA ASP A 36 -10.04 -17.18 -9.46
C ASP A 36 -10.10 -18.48 -8.64
N ASP A 37 -10.78 -19.49 -9.14
CA ASP A 37 -10.99 -20.76 -8.43
C ASP A 37 -9.69 -21.54 -8.19
N ASP A 38 -8.69 -21.34 -9.04
CA ASP A 38 -7.35 -21.91 -8.91
C ASP A 38 -6.38 -20.98 -8.17
N SER A 39 -6.87 -19.95 -7.51
CA SER A 39 -6.06 -18.91 -6.86
C SER A 39 -5.07 -19.47 -5.86
N ARG A 40 -3.82 -19.05 -5.99
CA ARG A 40 -2.72 -19.35 -5.05
C ARG A 40 -2.31 -18.15 -4.21
N ILE A 41 -2.71 -16.96 -4.66
CA ILE A 41 -2.36 -15.70 -4.01
C ILE A 41 -3.62 -14.84 -3.90
N THR A 42 -3.88 -14.32 -2.72
CA THR A 42 -4.91 -13.31 -2.50
C THR A 42 -4.26 -11.95 -2.29
N ALA A 43 -4.52 -11.01 -3.19
CA ALA A 43 -4.14 -9.60 -3.02
C ALA A 43 -5.33 -8.83 -2.44
N SER A 44 -5.18 -8.27 -1.24
CA SER A 44 -6.32 -7.62 -0.56
C SER A 44 -5.93 -6.34 0.18
N THR A 45 -6.95 -5.57 0.53
CA THR A 45 -6.75 -4.51 1.52
C THR A 45 -6.66 -5.11 2.91
N ILE A 46 -5.94 -4.43 3.81
CA ILE A 46 -5.61 -4.94 5.16
C ILE A 46 -6.86 -5.31 5.98
N GLU A 47 -7.97 -4.60 5.77
CA GLU A 47 -9.24 -4.86 6.44
C GLU A 47 -9.88 -6.21 6.06
N MET A 48 -9.51 -6.73 4.88
CA MET A 48 -10.03 -7.98 4.34
C MET A 48 -9.16 -9.19 4.68
N ALA A 49 -8.18 -9.02 5.57
CA ALA A 49 -7.30 -10.10 6.01
C ALA A 49 -8.10 -11.28 6.60
N ASP A 50 -7.84 -12.47 6.09
CA ASP A 50 -8.42 -13.71 6.61
C ASP A 50 -7.48 -14.35 7.64
N PHE A 51 -7.96 -14.51 8.85
CA PHE A 51 -7.23 -15.08 9.98
C PHE A 51 -7.57 -16.55 10.23
N SER A 52 -8.51 -17.12 9.47
CA SER A 52 -8.87 -18.53 9.56
C SER A 52 -7.94 -19.42 8.74
N GLU A 53 -7.40 -18.88 7.65
CA GLU A 53 -6.53 -19.58 6.72
C GLU A 53 -5.07 -19.63 7.21
N GLU A 54 -4.35 -20.66 6.77
CA GLU A 54 -2.90 -20.78 6.91
C GLU A 54 -2.21 -20.53 5.58
N TYR A 55 -1.18 -19.71 5.59
CA TYR A 55 -0.44 -19.32 4.38
C TYR A 55 1.00 -19.82 4.44
N ASP A 56 1.57 -20.16 3.28
CA ASP A 56 3.03 -20.36 3.20
C ASP A 56 3.75 -19.03 3.38
N ILE A 57 3.28 -17.99 2.67
CA ILE A 57 3.86 -16.65 2.71
C ILE A 57 2.73 -15.61 2.86
N ALA A 58 2.96 -14.65 3.74
CA ALA A 58 2.13 -13.46 3.87
C ALA A 58 2.99 -12.19 3.74
N VAL A 59 2.46 -11.18 3.08
CA VAL A 59 3.06 -9.85 2.97
C VAL A 59 2.13 -8.83 3.61
N ILE A 60 2.63 -8.09 4.60
CA ILE A 60 1.95 -6.94 5.23
C ILE A 60 2.68 -5.68 4.78
N ASP A 61 2.05 -4.87 3.95
CA ASP A 61 2.65 -3.68 3.38
C ASP A 61 2.29 -2.41 4.16
N GLU A 62 3.17 -1.39 4.06
CA GLU A 62 3.02 -0.08 4.71
C GLU A 62 2.74 -0.16 6.23
N ALA A 63 3.47 -1.05 6.95
CA ALA A 63 3.21 -1.32 8.36
C ALA A 63 3.48 -0.13 9.31
N GLN A 64 4.05 0.99 8.85
CA GLN A 64 4.05 2.24 9.62
C GLN A 64 2.62 2.78 9.87
N LEU A 65 1.64 2.32 9.11
CA LEU A 65 0.23 2.65 9.34
C LEU A 65 -0.36 2.01 10.61
N THR A 66 0.40 1.19 11.33
CA THR A 66 0.05 0.83 12.73
C THR A 66 -0.16 2.06 13.61
N ALA A 67 0.47 3.20 13.27
CA ALA A 67 0.30 4.47 13.97
C ALA A 67 -0.94 5.26 13.53
N ASP A 68 -1.67 4.81 12.52
CA ASP A 68 -2.90 5.47 12.05
C ASP A 68 -4.00 5.36 13.13
N PRO A 69 -4.61 6.49 13.57
CA PRO A 69 -5.59 6.50 14.66
C PRO A 69 -6.87 5.73 14.32
N ASP A 70 -7.25 5.67 13.07
CA ASP A 70 -8.51 5.05 12.63
C ASP A 70 -8.31 3.59 12.20
N ARG A 71 -7.27 3.32 11.41
CA ARG A 71 -7.06 2.03 10.74
C ARG A 71 -5.90 1.20 11.31
N GLY A 72 -5.04 1.79 12.15
CA GLY A 72 -3.81 1.14 12.64
C GLY A 72 -4.03 -0.20 13.33
N HIS A 73 -5.22 -0.39 13.92
CA HIS A 73 -5.63 -1.65 14.53
C HIS A 73 -5.65 -2.82 13.52
N CYS A 74 -5.88 -2.57 12.23
CA CYS A 74 -5.87 -3.61 11.20
C CYS A 74 -4.47 -4.18 11.00
N TRP A 75 -3.43 -3.32 10.94
CA TRP A 75 -2.03 -3.76 10.87
C TRP A 75 -1.60 -4.50 12.12
N THR A 76 -1.93 -3.94 13.29
CA THR A 76 -1.64 -4.60 14.57
C THR A 76 -2.25 -5.99 14.61
N LYS A 77 -3.53 -6.12 14.22
CA LYS A 77 -4.21 -7.41 14.15
C LYS A 77 -3.57 -8.37 13.15
N ALA A 78 -3.15 -7.87 11.98
CA ALA A 78 -2.50 -8.69 10.96
C ALA A 78 -1.13 -9.21 11.47
N ILE A 79 -0.30 -8.34 12.06
CA ILE A 79 1.01 -8.74 12.61
C ILE A 79 0.87 -9.77 13.73
N LEU A 80 -0.13 -9.62 14.60
CA LEU A 80 -0.31 -10.51 15.76
C LEU A 80 -1.11 -11.79 15.45
N GLY A 81 -1.89 -11.82 14.37
CA GLY A 81 -2.90 -12.86 14.18
C GLY A 81 -2.83 -13.64 12.89
N LEU A 82 -2.07 -13.22 11.89
CA LEU A 82 -1.91 -14.02 10.66
C LEU A 82 -1.15 -15.32 10.95
N LYS A 83 -1.63 -16.38 10.34
CA LYS A 83 -1.00 -17.69 10.39
C LYS A 83 -0.25 -17.91 9.08
N ALA A 84 1.06 -17.78 9.10
CA ALA A 84 1.89 -18.06 7.93
C ALA A 84 3.24 -18.64 8.34
N HIS A 85 3.84 -19.45 7.46
CA HIS A 85 5.19 -19.98 7.69
C HIS A 85 6.24 -18.86 7.63
N GLU A 86 6.02 -17.87 6.75
CA GLU A 86 6.88 -16.70 6.60
C GLU A 86 6.03 -15.44 6.40
N ILE A 87 6.31 -14.39 7.19
CA ILE A 87 5.62 -13.09 7.09
C ILE A 87 6.65 -12.02 6.74
N HIS A 88 6.45 -11.37 5.60
CA HIS A 88 7.22 -10.20 5.20
C HIS A 88 6.48 -8.94 5.60
N VAL A 89 7.07 -8.13 6.47
CA VAL A 89 6.50 -6.85 6.90
C VAL A 89 7.29 -5.71 6.26
N CYS A 90 6.67 -5.01 5.31
CA CYS A 90 7.26 -3.85 4.65
C CYS A 90 6.88 -2.58 5.40
N MET A 91 7.88 -1.74 5.71
CA MET A 91 7.65 -0.54 6.51
C MET A 91 8.70 0.53 6.28
N SER A 92 8.37 1.75 6.65
CA SER A 92 9.37 2.82 6.79
C SER A 92 10.21 2.61 8.06
N PRO A 93 11.45 3.12 8.11
CA PRO A 93 12.32 2.98 9.30
C PRO A 93 11.70 3.53 10.59
N ALA A 94 10.79 4.49 10.49
CA ALA A 94 10.12 5.07 11.65
C ALA A 94 9.27 4.06 12.44
N ALA A 95 8.77 3.01 11.79
CA ALA A 95 7.94 1.99 12.43
C ALA A 95 8.74 0.80 13.00
N GLU A 96 10.04 0.71 12.71
CA GLU A 96 10.87 -0.47 13.05
C GLU A 96 10.73 -0.89 14.51
N SER A 97 10.83 0.07 15.44
CA SER A 97 10.75 -0.23 16.87
C SER A 97 9.38 -0.79 17.30
N ALA A 98 8.30 -0.18 16.82
CA ALA A 98 6.94 -0.59 17.17
C ALA A 98 6.61 -1.97 16.58
N VAL A 99 6.92 -2.18 15.31
CA VAL A 99 6.68 -3.45 14.62
C VAL A 99 7.51 -4.59 15.21
N THR A 100 8.79 -4.34 15.51
CA THR A 100 9.67 -5.31 16.19
C THR A 100 9.09 -5.71 17.55
N HIS A 101 8.55 -4.75 18.31
CA HIS A 101 7.91 -5.04 19.58
C HIS A 101 6.70 -5.96 19.40
N LEU A 102 5.84 -5.71 18.43
CA LEU A 102 4.67 -6.56 18.14
C LEU A 102 5.10 -7.98 17.76
N ILE A 103 6.11 -8.13 16.90
CA ILE A 103 6.63 -9.45 16.50
C ILE A 103 7.19 -10.21 17.72
N HIS A 104 7.91 -9.55 18.61
CA HIS A 104 8.41 -10.19 19.84
C HIS A 104 7.27 -10.65 20.77
N LEU A 105 6.12 -9.95 20.77
CA LEU A 105 4.94 -10.41 21.53
C LEU A 105 4.37 -11.72 20.99
N CYS A 106 4.55 -12.00 19.69
CA CYS A 106 4.18 -13.29 19.09
C CYS A 106 5.14 -14.43 19.48
N GLY A 107 6.33 -14.08 19.95
CA GLY A 107 7.40 -15.05 20.21
C GLY A 107 8.15 -15.49 18.95
N ASP A 108 7.97 -14.79 17.85
CA ASP A 108 8.55 -15.13 16.56
C ASP A 108 10.00 -14.64 16.42
N SER A 109 10.76 -15.33 15.57
CA SER A 109 12.09 -14.89 15.15
C SER A 109 11.99 -13.81 14.09
N LEU A 110 12.92 -12.85 14.11
CA LEU A 110 12.91 -11.68 13.23
C LEU A 110 14.26 -11.53 12.51
N ALA A 111 14.20 -11.28 11.20
CA ALA A 111 15.31 -10.82 10.40
C ALA A 111 14.99 -9.44 9.80
N ILE A 112 15.89 -8.48 9.97
CA ILE A 112 15.69 -7.11 9.45
C ILE A 112 16.54 -6.91 8.20
N CYS A 113 15.89 -6.64 7.07
CA CYS A 113 16.52 -6.27 5.81
C CYS A 113 16.30 -4.78 5.53
N ARG A 114 17.38 -4.01 5.40
CA ARG A 114 17.29 -2.57 5.10
C ARG A 114 17.65 -2.29 3.65
N TYR A 115 16.73 -1.62 2.97
CA TYR A 115 16.91 -1.20 1.58
C TYR A 115 17.07 0.31 1.51
N GLN A 116 17.98 0.75 0.66
CA GLN A 116 18.16 2.17 0.36
C GLN A 116 17.46 2.51 -0.96
N ARG A 117 16.87 3.70 -1.01
CA ARG A 117 16.27 4.23 -2.24
C ARG A 117 17.35 4.34 -3.31
N LYS A 118 17.08 3.81 -4.52
CA LYS A 118 18.03 3.86 -5.65
C LYS A 118 18.21 5.28 -6.18
N THR A 119 17.16 6.11 -6.12
CA THR A 119 17.18 7.49 -6.59
C THR A 119 17.03 8.42 -5.39
N ALA A 120 17.91 9.41 -5.26
CA ALA A 120 17.81 10.41 -4.21
C ALA A 120 16.54 11.26 -4.38
N LEU A 121 15.93 11.63 -3.26
CA LEU A 121 14.93 12.70 -3.24
C LEU A 121 15.68 14.02 -3.13
N ILE A 122 15.41 14.93 -4.06
CA ILE A 122 15.97 16.29 -4.05
C ILE A 122 14.81 17.23 -3.74
N CYS A 123 14.96 18.02 -2.70
CA CYS A 123 14.04 19.11 -2.41
C CYS A 123 14.53 20.33 -3.20
N GLU A 124 13.68 20.90 -4.04
CA GLU A 124 14.01 22.13 -4.76
C GLU A 124 13.86 23.33 -3.83
N ASP A 125 14.83 24.25 -3.90
CA ASP A 125 14.80 25.51 -3.15
C ASP A 125 13.88 26.56 -3.80
N THR A 126 13.45 26.32 -5.04
CA THR A 126 12.57 27.23 -5.77
C THR A 126 11.13 27.01 -5.34
N PRO A 127 10.39 28.07 -4.96
CA PRO A 127 8.97 27.96 -4.63
C PRO A 127 8.16 27.45 -5.83
N PHE A 128 7.32 26.45 -5.59
CA PHE A 128 6.38 25.97 -6.58
C PHE A 128 5.17 26.91 -6.68
N SER A 129 4.91 27.44 -7.87
CA SER A 129 3.74 28.25 -8.18
C SER A 129 2.71 27.42 -8.95
N PHE A 130 1.51 27.32 -8.43
CA PHE A 130 0.42 26.61 -9.10
C PHE A 130 -0.53 27.58 -9.79
N PRO A 131 -0.90 27.38 -11.04
CA PRO A 131 -0.56 26.24 -11.93
C PRO A 131 0.69 26.45 -12.80
N GLU A 132 1.34 27.60 -12.75
CA GLU A 132 2.36 28.06 -13.71
C GLU A 132 3.63 27.20 -13.73
N SER A 133 3.95 26.56 -12.60
CA SER A 133 5.16 25.70 -12.47
C SER A 133 4.91 24.24 -12.84
N VAL A 134 3.67 23.88 -13.21
CA VAL A 134 3.33 22.48 -13.53
C VAL A 134 3.90 22.07 -14.88
N LEU A 135 4.65 20.97 -14.88
CA LEU A 135 5.30 20.39 -16.05
C LEU A 135 4.70 19.01 -16.40
N PRO A 136 4.81 18.56 -17.67
CA PRO A 136 4.46 17.21 -18.04
C PRO A 136 5.26 16.17 -17.24
N GLY A 137 4.56 15.24 -16.57
CA GLY A 137 5.16 14.21 -15.73
C GLY A 137 5.13 14.54 -14.24
N ASP A 138 4.69 15.74 -13.84
CA ASP A 138 4.53 16.07 -12.42
C ASP A 138 3.39 15.29 -11.78
N ALA A 139 3.59 14.90 -10.53
CA ALA A 139 2.57 14.30 -9.66
C ALA A 139 2.19 15.30 -8.55
N LEU A 140 0.96 15.83 -8.63
CA LEU A 140 0.42 16.76 -7.64
C LEU A 140 -0.35 15.98 -6.58
N VAL A 141 0.21 15.90 -5.37
CA VAL A 141 -0.39 15.17 -4.25
C VAL A 141 -1.13 16.14 -3.34
N VAL A 142 -2.42 15.87 -3.11
CA VAL A 142 -3.29 16.65 -2.22
C VAL A 142 -4.08 15.73 -1.30
N PHE A 143 -4.60 16.26 -0.17
CA PHE A 143 -5.07 15.45 0.96
C PHE A 143 -6.58 15.18 0.97
N SER A 144 -7.33 15.55 -0.07
CA SER A 144 -8.75 15.24 -0.14
C SER A 144 -9.23 15.07 -1.58
N LYS A 145 -10.26 14.24 -1.77
CA LYS A 145 -10.92 14.08 -3.07
C LYS A 145 -11.37 15.43 -3.65
N LYS A 146 -11.92 16.31 -2.81
CA LYS A 146 -12.32 17.66 -3.23
C LYS A 146 -11.14 18.45 -3.77
N SER A 147 -10.02 18.46 -3.05
CA SER A 147 -8.81 19.16 -3.51
C SER A 147 -8.25 18.58 -4.81
N VAL A 148 -8.33 17.24 -5.01
CA VAL A 148 -7.93 16.61 -6.26
C VAL A 148 -8.76 17.13 -7.43
N LEU A 149 -10.07 17.19 -7.27
CA LEU A 149 -10.98 17.69 -8.31
C LEU A 149 -10.82 19.19 -8.58
N ASP A 150 -10.61 19.99 -7.51
CA ASP A 150 -10.36 21.43 -7.64
C ASP A 150 -9.05 21.71 -8.42
N VAL A 151 -7.97 20.96 -8.10
CA VAL A 151 -6.69 21.07 -8.83
C VAL A 151 -6.84 20.64 -10.27
N ALA A 152 -7.52 19.53 -10.54
CA ALA A 152 -7.76 19.06 -11.90
C ALA A 152 -8.56 20.07 -12.73
N GLY A 153 -9.62 20.65 -12.16
CA GLY A 153 -10.41 21.69 -12.84
C GLY A 153 -9.60 22.93 -13.20
N ARG A 154 -8.76 23.40 -12.29
CA ARG A 154 -7.87 24.55 -12.56
C ARG A 154 -6.84 24.24 -13.64
N LEU A 155 -6.29 23.03 -13.70
CA LEU A 155 -5.38 22.62 -14.77
C LEU A 155 -6.10 22.57 -16.12
N GLU A 156 -7.35 22.09 -16.14
CA GLU A 156 -8.17 22.05 -17.34
C GLU A 156 -8.49 23.46 -17.87
N GLU A 157 -8.79 24.43 -16.98
CA GLU A 157 -8.98 25.84 -17.32
C GLU A 157 -7.75 26.45 -18.01
N GLU A 158 -6.55 26.03 -17.64
CA GLU A 158 -5.27 26.41 -18.24
C GLU A 158 -4.89 25.54 -19.46
N GLY A 159 -5.77 24.62 -19.87
CA GLY A 159 -5.53 23.75 -21.03
C GLY A 159 -4.53 22.61 -20.75
N ILE A 160 -4.19 22.37 -19.50
CA ILE A 160 -3.28 21.30 -19.06
C ILE A 160 -4.08 20.03 -18.79
N LYS A 161 -3.79 18.95 -19.54
CA LYS A 161 -4.42 17.65 -19.33
C LYS A 161 -3.80 16.94 -18.11
N ALA A 162 -4.62 16.53 -17.18
CA ALA A 162 -4.21 15.77 -16.00
C ALA A 162 -5.02 14.47 -15.84
N SER A 163 -4.36 13.41 -15.39
CA SER A 163 -5.04 12.20 -14.92
C SER A 163 -5.35 12.35 -13.44
N VAL A 164 -6.53 11.93 -13.02
CA VAL A 164 -7.02 12.07 -11.65
C VAL A 164 -7.10 10.70 -10.98
N ILE A 165 -6.47 10.56 -9.84
CA ILE A 165 -6.50 9.35 -9.02
C ILE A 165 -6.91 9.74 -7.59
N TYR A 166 -7.93 9.07 -7.05
CA TYR A 166 -8.31 9.16 -5.64
C TYR A 166 -8.91 7.83 -5.17
N GLY A 167 -8.77 7.53 -3.91
CA GLY A 167 -9.34 6.35 -3.26
C GLY A 167 -10.64 6.66 -2.52
#